data_f2152d7bce68f98321e3ab94cc276932
#
_entry.id   f2152d7bce68f98321e3ab94cc276932
#
_cell.length_a   1.000
_cell.length_b   1.000
_cell.length_c   1.000
_cell.angle_alpha   90.00
_cell.angle_beta   90.00
_cell.angle_gamma   90.00
#
_symmetry.space_group_name_H-M   'P 1'
#
loop_
_entity.id
_entity.type
_entity.pdbx_description
1 polymer ?
#
loop_
_entity_poly.entity_id
_entity_poly.type
_entity_poly.pdbx_seq_one_letter_code
_entity_poly.pdbx_strand_id
1 'polypeptide(L)'
;MNRVAFNRHGVWAIYKFELARARRTLLQSLVAPVITTSLYFVVFGAAIGSRMSEVDGVAYGAFIVPGLIMLSLFTESISNASFGIYFPKFTGTIYELLSAPVSSLEIVLAYVGAAATKSIILGLIILATAALFVPIQILHPVSMIAFLVLTATTFSLFGFIIGIWAKGFEQLQFIPRLIVAPLTFLGGAFYSIDMLPPAWRTVTLFNPMVYLISGFRWSFYEASDVGVGVSLAMTLGFFVICLAAVGWIFRAGYRLKS
;
A
#
# COMPACT_ATOMS: atom_id res chain seq x y z
N MET A 1 -26.33 -25.02 -11.37
CA MET A 1 -25.05 -24.41 -11.03
C MET A 1 -24.54 -25.05 -9.73
N ASN A 2 -23.64 -26.01 -9.84
CA ASN A 2 -22.99 -26.59 -8.66
C ASN A 2 -22.17 -25.47 -7.98
N ARG A 3 -22.50 -25.15 -6.74
CA ARG A 3 -21.64 -24.29 -5.90
C ARG A 3 -20.33 -25.06 -5.71
N VAL A 4 -19.30 -24.69 -6.46
CA VAL A 4 -17.97 -25.22 -6.21
C VAL A 4 -17.62 -24.82 -4.78
N ALA A 5 -17.39 -25.82 -3.92
CA ALA A 5 -16.96 -25.58 -2.55
C ALA A 5 -15.65 -24.74 -2.57
N PHE A 6 -15.50 -23.80 -1.64
CA PHE A 6 -14.33 -22.93 -1.54
C PHE A 6 -13.05 -23.77 -1.51
N ASN A 7 -12.19 -23.61 -2.53
CA ASN A 7 -10.96 -24.37 -2.71
C ASN A 7 -9.81 -23.77 -1.91
N ARG A 8 -9.79 -24.06 -0.60
CA ARG A 8 -8.71 -23.61 0.29
C ARG A 8 -7.31 -24.03 -0.16
N HIS A 9 -7.20 -25.22 -0.76
CA HIS A 9 -5.90 -25.73 -1.23
C HIS A 9 -5.41 -24.93 -2.46
N GLY A 10 -6.30 -24.57 -3.37
CA GLY A 10 -5.98 -23.73 -4.52
C GLY A 10 -5.52 -22.33 -4.09
N VAL A 11 -6.26 -21.69 -3.19
CA VAL A 11 -5.87 -20.38 -2.61
C VAL A 11 -4.48 -20.47 -1.97
N TRP A 12 -4.25 -21.47 -1.13
CA TRP A 12 -3.00 -21.65 -0.43
C TRP A 12 -1.82 -21.97 -1.37
N ALA A 13 -2.06 -22.73 -2.44
CA ALA A 13 -1.04 -23.04 -3.42
C ALA A 13 -0.58 -21.78 -4.17
N ILE A 14 -1.51 -20.95 -4.66
CA ILE A 14 -1.21 -19.67 -5.34
C ILE A 14 -0.52 -18.72 -4.37
N TYR A 15 -1.04 -18.56 -3.15
CA TYR A 15 -0.47 -17.70 -2.12
C TYR A 15 0.99 -18.08 -1.79
N LYS A 16 1.25 -19.38 -1.55
CA LYS A 16 2.62 -19.89 -1.32
C LYS A 16 3.54 -19.65 -2.50
N PHE A 17 3.06 -19.86 -3.71
CA PHE A 17 3.83 -19.64 -4.93
C PHE A 17 4.27 -18.18 -5.03
N GLU A 18 3.35 -17.24 -4.78
CA GLU A 18 3.63 -15.81 -4.79
C GLU A 18 4.62 -15.41 -3.68
N LEU A 19 4.47 -15.95 -2.47
CA LEU A 19 5.44 -15.71 -1.39
C LEU A 19 6.81 -16.34 -1.68
N ALA A 20 6.85 -17.53 -2.28
CA ALA A 20 8.10 -18.16 -2.69
C ALA A 20 8.82 -17.37 -3.79
N ARG A 21 8.06 -16.78 -4.73
CA ARG A 21 8.59 -15.82 -5.71
C ARG A 21 9.17 -14.59 -5.01
N ALA A 22 8.45 -14.03 -4.04
CA ALA A 22 8.90 -12.91 -3.25
C ALA A 22 10.22 -13.21 -2.49
N ARG A 23 10.37 -14.43 -1.95
CA ARG A 23 11.61 -14.86 -1.28
C ARG A 23 12.84 -14.81 -2.19
N ARG A 24 12.70 -15.07 -3.48
CA ARG A 24 13.82 -15.02 -4.44
C ARG A 24 14.32 -13.59 -4.68
N THR A 25 13.50 -12.59 -4.43
CA THR A 25 13.81 -11.16 -4.61
C THR A 25 13.86 -10.40 -3.28
N LEU A 26 13.94 -11.11 -2.13
CA LEU A 26 13.88 -10.48 -0.81
C LEU A 26 14.94 -9.40 -0.62
N LEU A 27 16.16 -9.66 -1.07
CA LEU A 27 17.26 -8.70 -0.92
C LEU A 27 16.93 -7.37 -1.61
N GLN A 28 16.46 -7.41 -2.86
CA GLN A 28 16.08 -6.21 -3.59
C GLN A 28 14.83 -5.54 -3.03
N SER A 29 13.82 -6.33 -2.67
CA SER A 29 12.52 -5.79 -2.27
C SER A 29 12.44 -5.36 -0.80
N LEU A 30 13.40 -5.72 0.04
CA LEU A 30 13.48 -5.28 1.43
C LEU A 30 14.64 -4.30 1.66
N VAL A 31 15.83 -4.60 1.13
CA VAL A 31 17.02 -3.78 1.37
C VAL A 31 16.91 -2.41 0.72
N ALA A 32 16.42 -2.33 -0.51
CA ALA A 32 16.30 -1.05 -1.19
C ALA A 32 15.32 -0.07 -0.47
N PRO A 33 14.09 -0.45 -0.08
CA PRO A 33 13.23 0.42 0.71
C PRO A 33 13.81 0.79 2.08
N VAL A 34 14.51 -0.14 2.76
CA VAL A 34 15.14 0.15 4.04
C VAL A 34 16.25 1.21 3.88
N ILE A 35 17.13 1.05 2.89
CA ILE A 35 18.17 2.04 2.60
C ILE A 35 17.54 3.39 2.24
N THR A 36 16.55 3.41 1.36
CA THR A 36 15.86 4.64 0.94
C THR A 36 15.21 5.34 2.13
N THR A 37 14.52 4.59 2.99
CA THR A 37 13.89 5.15 4.19
C THR A 37 14.94 5.66 5.18
N SER A 38 16.04 4.94 5.37
CA SER A 38 17.15 5.40 6.23
C SER A 38 17.75 6.70 5.70
N LEU A 39 17.94 6.82 4.37
CA LEU A 39 18.37 8.07 3.75
C LEU A 39 17.38 9.21 3.98
N TYR A 40 16.08 8.95 3.89
CA TYR A 40 15.08 9.95 4.22
C TYR A 40 15.20 10.40 5.68
N PHE A 41 15.42 9.50 6.64
CA PHE A 41 15.64 9.88 8.04
C PHE A 41 16.89 10.73 8.20
N VAL A 42 18.00 10.37 7.57
CA VAL A 42 19.24 11.16 7.63
C VAL A 42 19.04 12.53 7.01
N VAL A 43 18.47 12.60 5.80
CA VAL A 43 18.32 13.88 5.08
C VAL A 43 17.26 14.76 5.74
N PHE A 44 16.05 14.26 5.94
CA PHE A 44 14.96 15.06 6.49
C PHE A 44 15.10 15.25 7.99
N GLY A 45 15.48 14.22 8.73
CA GLY A 45 15.70 14.32 10.17
C GLY A 45 16.85 15.24 10.53
N ALA A 46 17.99 15.17 9.85
CA ALA A 46 19.14 16.02 10.11
C ALA A 46 19.00 17.41 9.48
N ALA A 47 18.63 17.51 8.18
CA ALA A 47 18.60 18.78 7.48
C ALA A 47 17.41 19.67 7.85
N ILE A 48 16.21 19.10 7.99
CA ILE A 48 15.00 19.82 8.33
C ILE A 48 14.78 19.83 9.84
N GLY A 49 15.01 18.71 10.53
CA GLY A 49 14.88 18.61 11.97
C GLY A 49 15.80 19.55 12.75
N SER A 50 16.94 19.98 12.18
CA SER A 50 17.80 21.01 12.76
C SER A 50 17.16 22.42 12.76
N ARG A 51 16.20 22.66 11.86
CA ARG A 51 15.49 23.95 11.72
C ARG A 51 14.06 23.91 12.25
N MET A 52 13.45 22.75 12.25
CA MET A 52 12.08 22.50 12.72
C MET A 52 12.13 21.35 13.72
N SER A 53 12.12 21.68 15.01
CA SER A 53 12.25 20.68 16.07
C SER A 53 11.00 19.79 16.17
N GLU A 54 9.81 20.37 16.02
CA GLU A 54 8.53 19.70 16.25
C GLU A 54 7.47 20.11 15.22
N VAL A 55 6.55 19.19 14.94
CA VAL A 55 5.31 19.41 14.17
C VAL A 55 4.17 18.79 14.96
N ASP A 56 3.14 19.59 15.26
CA ASP A 56 1.97 19.17 16.05
C ASP A 56 2.35 18.53 17.41
N GLY A 57 3.42 19.05 18.07
CA GLY A 57 3.91 18.53 19.34
C GLY A 57 4.72 17.23 19.24
N VAL A 58 5.03 16.77 18.04
CA VAL A 58 5.82 15.56 17.78
C VAL A 58 7.17 15.96 17.19
N ALA A 59 8.27 15.40 17.70
CA ALA A 59 9.59 15.60 17.11
C ALA A 59 9.58 15.28 15.62
N TYR A 60 10.12 16.18 14.78
CA TYR A 60 10.00 16.08 13.31
C TYR A 60 10.42 14.72 12.74
N GLY A 61 11.54 14.15 13.23
CA GLY A 61 11.99 12.84 12.81
C GLY A 61 10.97 11.73 13.10
N ALA A 62 10.28 11.78 14.22
CA ALA A 62 9.24 10.83 14.59
C ALA A 62 7.94 11.08 13.79
N PHE A 63 7.61 12.36 13.53
CA PHE A 63 6.43 12.76 12.75
C PHE A 63 6.42 12.19 11.32
N ILE A 64 7.57 12.11 10.66
CA ILE A 64 7.66 11.60 9.28
C ILE A 64 7.58 10.07 9.17
N VAL A 65 7.76 9.32 10.27
CA VAL A 65 7.77 7.84 10.26
C VAL A 65 6.51 7.25 9.64
N PRO A 66 5.28 7.60 10.09
CA PRO A 66 4.05 7.07 9.51
C PRO A 66 3.92 7.39 8.02
N GLY A 67 4.32 8.60 7.60
CA GLY A 67 4.29 9.01 6.19
C GLY A 67 5.22 8.17 5.32
N LEU A 68 6.45 7.89 5.78
CA LEU A 68 7.42 7.04 5.07
C LEU A 68 6.97 5.59 4.96
N ILE A 69 6.36 5.05 6.02
CA ILE A 69 5.77 3.71 5.99
C ILE A 69 4.66 3.66 4.94
N MET A 70 3.75 4.65 4.94
CA MET A 70 2.64 4.70 3.98
C MET A 70 3.13 4.88 2.54
N LEU A 71 4.12 5.73 2.27
CA LEU A 71 4.73 5.88 0.95
C LEU A 71 5.24 4.55 0.39
N SER A 72 5.97 3.81 1.20
CA SER A 72 6.49 2.49 0.83
C SER A 72 5.36 1.46 0.70
N LEU A 73 4.39 1.48 1.59
CA LEU A 73 3.25 0.57 1.58
C LEU A 73 2.40 0.73 0.30
N PHE A 74 2.07 1.96 -0.09
CA PHE A 74 1.31 2.26 -1.30
C PHE A 74 2.02 1.74 -2.55
N THR A 75 3.29 2.13 -2.71
CA THR A 75 4.05 1.79 -3.92
C THR A 75 4.34 0.29 -4.03
N GLU A 76 4.71 -0.36 -2.94
CA GLU A 76 5.02 -1.78 -2.93
C GLU A 76 3.78 -2.67 -3.04
N SER A 77 2.66 -2.30 -2.40
CA SER A 77 1.41 -3.05 -2.52
C SER A 77 0.93 -3.07 -3.96
N ILE A 78 0.95 -1.91 -4.63
CA ILE A 78 0.58 -1.81 -6.06
C ILE A 78 1.55 -2.63 -6.92
N SER A 79 2.85 -2.42 -6.76
CA SER A 79 3.87 -3.07 -7.59
C SER A 79 3.83 -4.60 -7.46
N ASN A 80 3.73 -5.10 -6.24
CA ASN A 80 3.70 -6.55 -5.99
C ASN A 80 2.44 -7.20 -6.55
N ALA A 81 1.27 -6.60 -6.33
CA ALA A 81 0.00 -7.14 -6.81
C ALA A 81 -0.13 -7.03 -8.33
N SER A 82 0.25 -5.90 -8.91
CA SER A 82 0.17 -5.70 -10.36
C SER A 82 1.10 -6.64 -11.12
N PHE A 83 2.34 -6.78 -10.66
CA PHE A 83 3.28 -7.74 -11.24
C PHE A 83 2.79 -9.18 -11.06
N GLY A 84 2.22 -9.51 -9.90
CA GLY A 84 1.69 -10.84 -9.59
C GLY A 84 0.73 -11.36 -10.63
N ILE A 85 -0.28 -10.59 -10.99
CA ILE A 85 -1.30 -10.99 -11.96
C ILE A 85 -0.87 -10.74 -13.42
N TYR A 86 -0.05 -9.70 -13.67
CA TYR A 86 0.42 -9.38 -15.02
C TYR A 86 1.39 -10.42 -15.56
N PHE A 87 2.30 -10.94 -14.74
CA PHE A 87 3.32 -11.91 -15.18
C PHE A 87 2.71 -13.21 -15.74
N PRO A 88 1.75 -13.88 -15.09
CA PRO A 88 1.02 -14.99 -15.68
C PRO A 88 0.30 -14.64 -16.99
N LYS A 89 -0.21 -13.42 -17.11
CA LYS A 89 -0.84 -12.92 -18.34
C LYS A 89 0.19 -12.77 -19.46
N PHE A 90 1.35 -12.21 -19.17
CA PHE A 90 2.45 -12.04 -20.11
C PHE A 90 3.03 -13.38 -20.60
N THR A 91 3.17 -14.36 -19.72
CA THR A 91 3.71 -15.69 -20.06
C THR A 91 2.67 -16.65 -20.64
N GLY A 92 1.38 -16.28 -20.65
CA GLY A 92 0.29 -17.14 -21.08
C GLY A 92 -0.18 -18.16 -20.02
N THR A 93 0.50 -18.29 -18.89
CA THR A 93 0.10 -19.22 -17.81
C THR A 93 -1.20 -18.81 -17.10
N ILE A 94 -1.72 -17.62 -17.41
CA ILE A 94 -3.05 -17.18 -16.96
C ILE A 94 -4.17 -18.13 -17.41
N TYR A 95 -4.02 -18.77 -18.59
CA TYR A 95 -5.02 -19.72 -19.10
C TYR A 95 -5.08 -21.00 -18.26
N GLU A 96 -3.95 -21.47 -17.74
CA GLU A 96 -3.90 -22.60 -16.82
C GLU A 96 -4.60 -22.25 -15.50
N LEU A 97 -4.35 -21.04 -14.99
CA LEU A 97 -4.99 -20.52 -13.78
C LEU A 97 -6.52 -20.42 -13.95
N LEU A 98 -6.99 -19.92 -15.10
CA LEU A 98 -8.42 -19.75 -15.39
C LEU A 98 -9.13 -21.07 -15.69
N SER A 99 -8.40 -22.11 -16.13
CA SER A 99 -8.93 -23.47 -16.36
C SER A 99 -8.91 -24.35 -15.10
N ALA A 100 -8.15 -23.94 -14.08
CA ALA A 100 -8.11 -24.65 -12.80
C ALA A 100 -9.46 -24.53 -12.07
N PRO A 101 -9.82 -25.50 -11.18
CA PRO A 101 -11.05 -25.44 -10.38
C PRO A 101 -10.94 -24.42 -9.23
N VAL A 102 -10.65 -23.16 -9.57
CA VAL A 102 -10.47 -22.05 -8.66
C VAL A 102 -11.40 -20.91 -9.09
N SER A 103 -12.16 -20.38 -8.17
CA SER A 103 -13.07 -19.25 -8.42
C SER A 103 -12.30 -17.92 -8.53
N SER A 104 -12.90 -16.94 -9.20
CA SER A 104 -12.34 -15.57 -9.31
C SER A 104 -12.01 -14.96 -7.96
N LEU A 105 -12.87 -15.18 -6.95
CA LEU A 105 -12.64 -14.68 -5.60
C LEU A 105 -11.42 -15.34 -4.94
N GLU A 106 -11.23 -16.63 -5.16
CA GLU A 106 -10.07 -17.36 -4.63
C GLU A 106 -8.76 -16.88 -5.27
N ILE A 107 -8.78 -16.60 -6.59
CA ILE A 107 -7.64 -16.01 -7.29
C ILE A 107 -7.29 -14.64 -6.67
N VAL A 108 -8.28 -13.77 -6.51
CA VAL A 108 -8.07 -12.45 -5.91
C VAL A 108 -7.53 -12.55 -4.49
N LEU A 109 -8.14 -13.38 -3.65
CA LEU A 109 -7.68 -13.57 -2.27
C LEU A 109 -6.22 -14.06 -2.20
N ALA A 110 -5.83 -14.96 -3.08
CA ALA A 110 -4.48 -15.48 -3.09
C ALA A 110 -3.44 -14.43 -3.52
N TYR A 111 -3.65 -13.75 -4.65
CA TYR A 111 -2.70 -12.76 -5.18
C TYR A 111 -2.66 -11.49 -4.31
N VAL A 112 -3.82 -10.94 -3.98
CA VAL A 112 -3.92 -9.74 -3.14
C VAL A 112 -3.42 -10.02 -1.73
N GLY A 113 -3.78 -11.17 -1.16
CA GLY A 113 -3.30 -11.59 0.15
C GLY A 113 -1.78 -11.73 0.21
N ALA A 114 -1.16 -12.35 -0.79
CA ALA A 114 0.30 -12.49 -0.86
C ALA A 114 1.00 -11.12 -1.00
N ALA A 115 0.49 -10.24 -1.87
CA ALA A 115 1.02 -8.89 -2.05
C ALA A 115 0.88 -8.04 -0.77
N ALA A 116 -0.30 -8.04 -0.15
CA ALA A 116 -0.56 -7.34 1.10
C ALA A 116 0.35 -7.84 2.24
N THR A 117 0.50 -9.16 2.39
CA THR A 117 1.39 -9.74 3.41
C THR A 117 2.83 -9.26 3.23
N LYS A 118 3.35 -9.29 2.00
CA LYS A 118 4.70 -8.80 1.71
C LYS A 118 4.86 -7.32 2.06
N SER A 119 3.87 -6.50 1.72
CA SER A 119 3.89 -5.05 1.98
C SER A 119 3.76 -4.73 3.46
N ILE A 120 2.96 -5.48 4.21
CA ILE A 120 2.86 -5.37 5.67
C ILE A 120 4.20 -5.70 6.33
N ILE A 121 4.84 -6.79 5.93
CA ILE A 121 6.17 -7.18 6.45
C ILE A 121 7.17 -6.05 6.19
N LEU A 122 7.17 -5.47 4.99
CA LEU A 122 8.03 -4.34 4.67
C LEU A 122 7.72 -3.12 5.54
N GLY A 123 6.46 -2.76 5.73
CA GLY A 123 6.05 -1.65 6.60
C GLY A 123 6.54 -1.85 8.04
N LEU A 124 6.44 -3.07 8.57
CA LEU A 124 6.95 -3.41 9.90
C LEU A 124 8.49 -3.35 9.97
N ILE A 125 9.19 -3.75 8.92
CA ILE A 125 10.66 -3.63 8.84
C ILE A 125 11.06 -2.15 8.81
N ILE A 126 10.36 -1.30 8.05
CA ILE A 126 10.60 0.14 8.03
C ILE A 126 10.34 0.74 9.41
N LEU A 127 9.27 0.34 10.09
CA LEU A 127 8.98 0.76 11.45
C LEU A 127 10.10 0.39 12.43
N ALA A 128 10.57 -0.86 12.35
CA ALA A 128 11.69 -1.34 13.17
C ALA A 128 12.99 -0.58 12.85
N THR A 129 13.24 -0.26 11.58
CA THR A 129 14.38 0.55 11.14
C THR A 129 14.27 1.97 11.68
N ALA A 130 13.08 2.60 11.60
CA ALA A 130 12.84 3.93 12.10
C ALA A 130 13.08 4.05 13.62
N ALA A 131 12.74 3.00 14.37
CA ALA A 131 12.97 2.95 15.82
C ALA A 131 14.46 3.00 16.22
N LEU A 132 15.39 2.75 15.29
CA LEU A 132 16.83 2.91 15.51
C LEU A 132 17.29 4.37 15.42
N PHE A 133 16.50 5.23 14.75
CA PHE A 133 16.86 6.62 14.49
C PHE A 133 16.11 7.60 15.39
N VAL A 134 14.86 7.28 15.75
CA VAL A 134 13.98 8.18 16.49
C VAL A 134 13.17 7.41 17.54
N PRO A 135 12.85 8.03 18.70
CA PRO A 135 11.94 7.44 19.66
C PRO A 135 10.52 7.40 19.06
N ILE A 136 9.97 6.21 18.92
CA ILE A 136 8.63 6.00 18.38
C ILE A 136 7.67 5.70 19.54
N GLN A 137 6.53 6.38 19.55
CA GLN A 137 5.42 6.07 20.43
C GLN A 137 4.26 5.55 19.60
N ILE A 138 3.63 4.46 20.01
CA ILE A 138 2.44 3.91 19.38
C ILE A 138 1.34 3.92 20.42
N LEU A 139 0.49 4.94 20.38
CA LEU A 139 -0.58 5.12 21.37
C LEU A 139 -1.74 4.16 21.11
N HIS A 140 -2.03 3.87 19.83
CA HIS A 140 -3.15 3.00 19.44
C HIS A 140 -2.68 1.84 18.56
N PRO A 141 -2.03 0.77 19.11
CA PRO A 141 -1.43 -0.30 18.33
C PRO A 141 -2.47 -1.10 17.51
N VAL A 142 -3.68 -1.27 18.00
CA VAL A 142 -4.75 -1.95 17.26
C VAL A 142 -5.17 -1.14 16.03
N SER A 143 -5.33 0.17 16.17
CA SER A 143 -5.64 1.06 15.05
C SER A 143 -4.49 1.11 14.04
N MET A 144 -3.24 1.13 14.52
CA MET A 144 -2.06 1.07 13.65
C MET A 144 -2.09 -0.19 12.77
N ILE A 145 -2.30 -1.36 13.36
CA ILE A 145 -2.39 -2.63 12.61
C ILE A 145 -3.57 -2.62 11.66
N ALA A 146 -4.74 -2.12 12.10
CA ALA A 146 -5.93 -2.03 11.28
C ALA A 146 -5.72 -1.16 10.03
N PHE A 147 -5.17 0.06 10.18
CA PHE A 147 -4.82 0.93 9.07
C PHE A 147 -3.76 0.30 8.16
N LEU A 148 -2.72 -0.32 8.74
CA LEU A 148 -1.66 -0.98 7.98
C LEU A 148 -2.22 -2.10 7.09
N VAL A 149 -3.04 -2.99 7.66
CA VAL A 149 -3.63 -4.14 6.94
C VAL A 149 -4.66 -3.65 5.91
N LEU A 150 -5.54 -2.74 6.29
CA LEU A 150 -6.58 -2.21 5.40
C LEU A 150 -5.95 -1.48 4.22
N THR A 151 -4.94 -0.65 4.45
CA THR A 151 -4.23 0.08 3.40
C THR A 151 -3.47 -0.88 2.48
N ALA A 152 -2.70 -1.82 3.03
CA ALA A 152 -1.98 -2.81 2.23
C ALA A 152 -2.92 -3.62 1.34
N THR A 153 -4.07 -4.05 1.87
CA THR A 153 -5.07 -4.82 1.12
C THR A 153 -5.73 -3.98 0.03
N THR A 154 -6.10 -2.73 0.35
CA THR A 154 -6.72 -1.79 -0.59
C THR A 154 -5.79 -1.50 -1.77
N PHE A 155 -4.52 -1.18 -1.50
CA PHE A 155 -3.56 -0.88 -2.56
C PHE A 155 -3.10 -2.12 -3.31
N SER A 156 -3.14 -3.30 -2.69
CA SER A 156 -2.94 -4.57 -3.41
C SER A 156 -4.12 -4.87 -4.35
N LEU A 157 -5.37 -4.60 -3.95
CA LEU A 157 -6.53 -4.68 -4.85
C LEU A 157 -6.39 -3.70 -6.02
N PHE A 158 -6.02 -2.47 -5.74
CA PHE A 158 -5.79 -1.46 -6.78
C PHE A 158 -4.67 -1.88 -7.73
N GLY A 159 -3.56 -2.39 -7.21
CA GLY A 159 -2.46 -2.95 -8.00
C GLY A 159 -2.90 -4.14 -8.85
N PHE A 160 -3.74 -5.02 -8.33
CA PHE A 160 -4.31 -6.14 -9.07
C PHE A 160 -5.14 -5.66 -10.27
N ILE A 161 -5.96 -4.61 -10.11
CA ILE A 161 -6.70 -3.98 -11.22
C ILE A 161 -5.74 -3.44 -12.28
N ILE A 162 -4.67 -2.73 -11.86
CA ILE A 162 -3.64 -2.20 -12.76
C ILE A 162 -2.98 -3.34 -13.54
N GLY A 163 -2.63 -4.45 -12.89
CA GLY A 163 -2.01 -5.61 -13.53
C GLY A 163 -2.89 -6.26 -14.60
N ILE A 164 -4.21 -6.31 -14.38
CA ILE A 164 -5.16 -6.78 -15.41
C ILE A 164 -5.24 -5.78 -16.58
N TRP A 165 -5.26 -4.48 -16.28
CA TRP A 165 -5.39 -3.42 -17.30
C TRP A 165 -4.13 -3.24 -18.13
N ALA A 166 -2.95 -3.46 -17.57
CA ALA A 166 -1.67 -3.22 -18.20
C ALA A 166 -1.44 -4.09 -19.44
N LYS A 167 -0.80 -3.48 -20.46
CA LYS A 167 -0.37 -4.14 -21.71
C LYS A 167 1.14 -4.34 -21.78
N GLY A 168 1.90 -3.70 -20.89
CA GLY A 168 3.36 -3.76 -20.82
C GLY A 168 3.87 -3.53 -19.41
N PHE A 169 5.10 -3.99 -19.14
CA PHE A 169 5.75 -3.81 -17.83
C PHE A 169 5.91 -2.35 -17.43
N GLU A 170 6.09 -1.44 -18.39
CA GLU A 170 6.21 0.00 -18.12
C GLU A 170 4.96 0.55 -17.44
N GLN A 171 3.77 0.11 -17.86
CA GLN A 171 2.51 0.56 -17.29
C GLN A 171 2.31 0.15 -15.83
N LEU A 172 2.93 -0.94 -15.38
CA LEU A 172 2.88 -1.37 -13.99
C LEU A 172 3.60 -0.38 -13.06
N GLN A 173 4.64 0.29 -13.55
CA GLN A 173 5.45 1.24 -12.77
C GLN A 173 4.99 2.69 -12.94
N PHE A 174 4.23 2.98 -14.02
CA PHE A 174 3.75 4.33 -14.31
C PHE A 174 2.89 4.89 -13.18
N ILE A 175 1.85 4.15 -12.77
CA ILE A 175 0.91 4.60 -11.74
C ILE A 175 1.57 4.75 -10.36
N PRO A 176 2.34 3.78 -9.83
CA PRO A 176 3.00 3.95 -8.56
C PRO A 176 3.97 5.13 -8.52
N ARG A 177 4.78 5.31 -9.57
CA ARG A 177 5.85 6.31 -9.57
C ARG A 177 5.39 7.71 -9.95
N LEU A 178 4.49 7.84 -10.93
CA LEU A 178 4.09 9.15 -11.46
C LEU A 178 2.81 9.70 -10.84
N ILE A 179 1.99 8.86 -10.22
CA ILE A 179 0.73 9.29 -9.61
C ILE A 179 0.79 9.12 -8.10
N VAL A 180 1.00 7.88 -7.62
CA VAL A 180 0.87 7.57 -6.19
C VAL A 180 1.97 8.25 -5.37
N ALA A 181 3.23 8.20 -5.80
CA ALA A 181 4.31 8.82 -5.05
C ALA A 181 4.15 10.35 -4.94
N PRO A 182 3.90 11.13 -6.02
CA PRO A 182 3.62 12.56 -5.88
C PRO A 182 2.40 12.87 -5.03
N LEU A 183 1.30 12.11 -5.16
CA LEU A 183 0.13 12.28 -4.32
C LEU A 183 0.42 12.00 -2.85
N THR A 184 1.30 11.04 -2.55
CA THR A 184 1.72 10.75 -1.18
C THR A 184 2.55 11.89 -0.58
N PHE A 185 3.45 12.49 -1.37
CA PHE A 185 4.19 13.69 -0.96
C PHE A 185 3.24 14.84 -0.69
N LEU A 186 2.30 15.13 -1.59
CA LEU A 186 1.25 16.15 -1.39
C LEU A 186 0.25 15.77 -0.29
N GLY A 187 0.17 14.50 0.06
CA GLY A 187 -0.72 13.95 1.09
C GLY A 187 -0.23 14.16 2.54
N GLY A 188 0.81 14.96 2.75
CA GLY A 188 1.30 15.25 4.10
C GLY A 188 2.20 14.15 4.68
N ALA A 189 2.91 13.38 3.83
CA ALA A 189 3.85 12.37 4.32
C ALA A 189 5.01 12.97 5.15
N PHE A 190 5.45 14.19 4.81
CA PHE A 190 6.61 14.86 5.38
C PHE A 190 6.29 16.17 6.12
N TYR A 191 5.04 16.62 6.12
CA TYR A 191 4.59 17.85 6.74
C TYR A 191 3.11 17.70 7.18
N SER A 192 2.63 18.57 8.05
CA SER A 192 1.19 18.69 8.34
C SER A 192 0.52 19.54 7.27
N ILE A 193 -0.67 19.16 6.80
CA ILE A 193 -1.40 19.95 5.78
C ILE A 193 -1.77 21.34 6.28
N ASP A 194 -1.79 21.53 7.60
CA ASP A 194 -2.03 22.84 8.23
C ASP A 194 -0.89 23.84 7.97
N MET A 195 0.29 23.36 7.58
CA MET A 195 1.42 24.21 7.19
C MET A 195 1.29 24.77 5.77
N LEU A 196 0.32 24.29 4.99
CA LEU A 196 0.10 24.75 3.63
C LEU A 196 -0.70 26.05 3.57
N PRO A 197 -0.44 26.91 2.56
CA PRO A 197 -1.32 28.04 2.26
C PRO A 197 -2.77 27.57 2.01
N PRO A 198 -3.79 28.41 2.35
CA PRO A 198 -5.20 27.99 2.33
C PRO A 198 -5.68 27.37 1.00
N ALA A 199 -5.21 27.88 -0.13
CA ALA A 199 -5.55 27.34 -1.44
C ALA A 199 -5.03 25.90 -1.64
N TRP A 200 -3.78 25.65 -1.27
CA TRP A 200 -3.15 24.34 -1.37
C TRP A 200 -3.73 23.35 -0.37
N ARG A 201 -4.06 23.80 0.85
CA ARG A 201 -4.75 22.99 1.85
C ARG A 201 -6.06 22.44 1.30
N THR A 202 -6.88 23.30 0.66
CA THR A 202 -8.14 22.86 0.05
C THR A 202 -7.92 21.84 -1.07
N VAL A 203 -6.95 22.07 -1.96
CA VAL A 203 -6.61 21.13 -3.03
C VAL A 203 -6.14 19.79 -2.47
N THR A 204 -5.33 19.82 -1.42
CA THR A 204 -4.79 18.63 -0.78
C THR A 204 -5.89 17.76 -0.14
N LEU A 205 -6.98 18.34 0.34
CA LEU A 205 -8.12 17.57 0.87
C LEU A 205 -8.85 16.73 -0.19
N PHE A 206 -8.70 17.01 -1.48
CA PHE A 206 -9.18 16.12 -2.54
C PHE A 206 -8.26 14.92 -2.78
N ASN A 207 -7.07 14.91 -2.19
CA ASN A 207 -6.12 13.82 -2.31
C ASN A 207 -6.46 12.70 -1.31
N PRO A 208 -6.81 11.48 -1.78
CA PRO A 208 -7.16 10.37 -0.88
C PRO A 208 -6.02 9.95 0.05
N MET A 209 -4.75 10.20 -0.34
CA MET A 209 -3.58 9.82 0.47
C MET A 209 -3.53 10.55 1.81
N VAL A 210 -4.07 11.77 1.89
CA VAL A 210 -4.16 12.55 3.14
C VAL A 210 -4.86 11.75 4.23
N TYR A 211 -6.01 11.16 3.91
CA TYR A 211 -6.83 10.45 4.86
C TYR A 211 -6.14 9.18 5.39
N LEU A 212 -5.43 8.47 4.50
CA LEU A 212 -4.73 7.26 4.89
C LEU A 212 -3.50 7.58 5.77
N ILE A 213 -2.72 8.59 5.39
CA ILE A 213 -1.55 9.02 6.15
C ILE A 213 -1.95 9.61 7.50
N SER A 214 -2.96 10.48 7.50
CA SER A 214 -3.48 11.14 8.71
C SER A 214 -4.02 10.12 9.71
N GLY A 215 -4.87 9.17 9.26
CA GLY A 215 -5.41 8.12 10.13
C GLY A 215 -4.33 7.19 10.69
N PHE A 216 -3.33 6.85 9.87
CA PHE A 216 -2.21 6.04 10.32
C PHE A 216 -1.32 6.80 11.30
N ARG A 217 -1.02 8.08 11.06
CA ARG A 217 -0.25 8.96 11.97
C ARG A 217 -0.95 9.13 13.31
N TRP A 218 -2.27 9.29 13.29
CA TRP A 218 -3.05 9.38 14.52
C TRP A 218 -2.84 8.18 15.44
N SER A 219 -2.67 6.98 14.88
CA SER A 219 -2.45 5.78 15.69
C SER A 219 -1.11 5.77 16.44
N PHE A 220 -0.16 6.61 16.04
CA PHE A 220 1.13 6.76 16.69
C PHE A 220 1.11 7.87 17.76
N TYR A 221 0.60 9.06 17.42
CA TYR A 221 0.83 10.27 18.20
C TYR A 221 -0.44 11.04 18.54
N GLU A 222 -1.62 10.54 18.18
CA GLU A 222 -2.89 11.31 18.21
C GLU A 222 -2.86 12.59 17.35
N ALA A 223 -1.75 12.87 16.67
CA ALA A 223 -1.63 13.96 15.72
C ALA A 223 -2.27 13.56 14.39
N SER A 224 -3.23 14.34 13.92
CA SER A 224 -3.94 14.07 12.69
C SER A 224 -4.38 15.34 11.98
N ASP A 225 -4.11 15.41 10.70
CA ASP A 225 -4.57 16.51 9.83
C ASP A 225 -6.08 16.45 9.55
N VAL A 226 -6.67 15.25 9.62
CA VAL A 226 -8.09 14.99 9.38
C VAL A 226 -8.62 14.02 10.43
N GLY A 227 -9.85 14.19 10.87
CA GLY A 227 -10.45 13.33 11.89
C GLY A 227 -10.35 11.84 11.53
N VAL A 228 -9.95 11.00 12.49
CA VAL A 228 -9.69 9.56 12.30
C VAL A 228 -10.90 8.81 11.74
N GLY A 229 -12.12 9.18 12.12
CA GLY A 229 -13.34 8.59 11.61
C GLY A 229 -13.52 8.82 10.10
N VAL A 230 -13.20 10.03 9.63
CA VAL A 230 -13.22 10.36 8.19
C VAL A 230 -12.12 9.60 7.45
N SER A 231 -10.93 9.52 8.04
CA SER A 231 -9.80 8.76 7.49
C SER A 231 -10.17 7.28 7.30
N LEU A 232 -10.79 6.66 8.31
CA LEU A 232 -11.23 5.28 8.24
C LEU A 232 -12.34 5.10 7.19
N ALA A 233 -13.32 6.00 7.15
CA ALA A 233 -14.43 5.94 6.18
C ALA A 233 -13.91 6.07 4.74
N MET A 234 -12.95 6.97 4.47
CA MET A 234 -12.34 7.14 3.15
C MET A 234 -11.53 5.90 2.75
N THR A 235 -10.76 5.33 3.67
CA THR A 235 -9.99 4.11 3.41
C THR A 235 -10.91 2.92 3.10
N LEU A 236 -11.97 2.72 3.89
CA LEU A 236 -12.99 1.69 3.65
C LEU A 236 -13.74 1.94 2.34
N GLY A 237 -14.10 3.18 2.05
CA GLY A 237 -14.74 3.55 0.78
C GLY A 237 -13.87 3.17 -0.41
N PHE A 238 -12.58 3.50 -0.39
CA PHE A 238 -11.66 3.14 -1.46
C PHE A 238 -11.47 1.61 -1.57
N PHE A 239 -11.40 0.91 -0.44
CA PHE A 239 -11.38 -0.56 -0.41
C PHE A 239 -12.61 -1.16 -1.11
N VAL A 240 -13.81 -0.69 -0.78
CA VAL A 240 -15.06 -1.17 -1.37
C VAL A 240 -15.13 -0.87 -2.86
N ILE A 241 -14.68 0.32 -3.29
CA ILE A 241 -14.61 0.68 -4.72
C ILE A 241 -13.67 -0.27 -5.47
N CYS A 242 -12.48 -0.54 -4.94
CA CYS A 242 -11.54 -1.48 -5.56
C CYS A 242 -12.12 -2.91 -5.61
N LEU A 243 -12.77 -3.35 -4.54
CA LEU A 243 -13.40 -4.67 -4.48
C LEU A 243 -14.55 -4.80 -5.51
N ALA A 244 -15.39 -3.77 -5.63
CA ALA A 244 -16.45 -3.71 -6.62
C ALA A 244 -15.90 -3.71 -8.06
N ALA A 245 -14.82 -2.96 -8.32
CA ALA A 245 -14.15 -2.92 -9.61
C ALA A 245 -13.58 -4.29 -10.00
N VAL A 246 -12.92 -4.98 -9.08
CA VAL A 246 -12.43 -6.36 -9.29
C VAL A 246 -13.58 -7.31 -9.57
N GLY A 247 -14.66 -7.24 -8.79
CA GLY A 247 -15.87 -8.05 -9.01
C GLY A 247 -16.49 -7.82 -10.39
N TRP A 248 -16.54 -6.57 -10.84
CA TRP A 248 -17.02 -6.21 -12.18
C TRP A 248 -16.10 -6.76 -13.29
N ILE A 249 -14.78 -6.61 -13.16
CA ILE A 249 -13.79 -7.14 -14.12
C ILE A 249 -13.99 -8.63 -14.36
N PHE A 250 -14.14 -9.42 -13.29
CA PHE A 250 -14.33 -10.87 -13.41
C PHE A 250 -15.71 -11.24 -14.00
N ARG A 251 -16.77 -10.51 -13.66
CA ARG A 251 -18.11 -10.75 -14.24
C ARG A 251 -18.16 -10.40 -15.72
N ALA A 252 -17.52 -9.29 -16.10
CA ALA A 252 -17.47 -8.84 -17.49
C ALA A 252 -16.46 -9.61 -18.35
N GLY A 253 -15.56 -10.40 -17.73
CA GLY A 253 -14.43 -11.06 -18.43
C GLY A 253 -13.44 -10.08 -19.05
N TYR A 254 -13.41 -8.84 -18.54
CA TYR A 254 -12.64 -7.75 -19.12
C TYR A 254 -11.14 -8.01 -19.04
N ARG A 255 -10.49 -8.09 -20.23
CA ARG A 255 -9.03 -8.26 -20.40
C ARG A 255 -8.38 -9.41 -19.62
N LEU A 256 -9.15 -10.43 -19.23
CA LEU A 256 -8.59 -11.64 -18.61
C LEU A 256 -8.01 -12.60 -19.66
N LYS A 257 -8.43 -12.47 -20.91
CA LYS A 257 -8.09 -13.37 -22.03
C LYS A 257 -7.45 -12.64 -23.21
N SER A 258 -6.85 -11.49 -23.03
CA SER A 258 -6.22 -10.73 -24.12
C SER A 258 -4.71 -10.70 -24.00
#